data_5714304cd8a26f29eb79635230d20b57
#
_entry.id   5714304cd8a26f29eb79635230d20b57
#
_cell.length_a   1.000
_cell.length_b   1.000
_cell.length_c   1.000
_cell.angle_alpha   90.00
_cell.angle_beta   90.00
_cell.angle_gamma   90.00
#
_symmetry.space_group_name_H-M   'P 1'
#
loop_
_entity.id
_entity.type
_entity.pdbx_description
1 polymer ?
#
loop_
_entity_poly.entity_id
_entity_poly.type
_entity_poly.pdbx_seq_one_letter_code
_entity_poly.pdbx_strand_id
1 'polypeptide(L)'
;MRSGGEYFSEPAEAAQRRYEALRYYFVEEARAEQVAARFGYSPATVHQLAAELRAGRTSFFRSTKPGPKGPRKTRTVRDRVLVLRAEDQSVTEIANALTAQGSPVSAQTVWAILKSEGLERLERRRPAGPAPRLEPAKAKAIGHWPTGARYDCDHAGLYLLLPAMAELGLDTLVGAAHYPGTTVLSAFHSLGSLLMLKCSRRGRVANAFPLGADPGLGLALGLAALPKATHLTSYSYRVRRASNVALLESLGRRCREVNLYNGHGGFNLDFHTIRHHGEQVPLEEHYVVSRSQRTRSVLTFFAQDHASTEMVYANADLTKAEQAREVIAFAEYWQRVAGAAPGLLVFDSKLTTYPVLDELASRGITFLTLRQRGPKVLEALAALPACAWRTHNVKRAGRYRHPQIHEEVIHLKGIDHPLRQIAIRNIGHDQPTLLITNDLTTPAKDLFTRYAERMIIENELDANISGFHLNALSSGLPLNVDLDTTLTVLAGNCYRLLARKLPRYELATPDRLWRHFLDNTGTLTVAEDHVRVNLALRTYTPVLIDAGFPELDIPIPWWGGRSLRFGFPPR
;
A
#
# COMPACT_ATOMS: atom_id res chain seq x y z
N MET A 1 10.87 29.21 41.45
CA MET A 1 10.69 29.09 40.00
C MET A 1 9.32 28.46 39.74
N ARG A 2 8.57 28.86 38.75
CA ARG A 2 7.28 28.21 38.39
C ARG A 2 7.56 26.87 37.74
N SER A 3 6.65 25.89 37.87
CA SER A 3 6.75 24.59 37.18
C SER A 3 6.94 24.79 35.67
N GLY A 4 7.93 24.15 35.09
CA GLY A 4 8.37 24.34 33.70
C GLY A 4 9.50 25.35 33.50
N GLY A 5 9.97 25.98 34.59
CA GLY A 5 11.07 26.92 34.52
C GLY A 5 12.42 26.26 34.30
N GLU A 6 12.50 24.95 34.50
CA GLU A 6 13.68 24.12 34.26
C GLU A 6 14.09 24.16 32.77
N TYR A 7 13.11 24.31 31.87
CA TYR A 7 13.35 24.46 30.42
C TYR A 7 14.29 25.64 30.12
N PHE A 8 14.21 26.73 30.89
CA PHE A 8 15.02 27.94 30.69
C PHE A 8 16.31 27.94 31.52
N SER A 9 16.30 27.26 32.66
CA SER A 9 17.45 27.24 33.58
C SER A 9 18.45 26.14 33.28
N GLU A 10 18.00 25.05 32.67
CA GLU A 10 18.81 23.86 32.27
C GLU A 10 18.64 23.54 30.77
N PRO A 11 19.14 24.42 29.90
CA PRO A 11 18.95 24.26 28.45
C PRO A 11 19.63 23.00 27.93
N ALA A 12 18.84 22.08 27.38
CA ALA A 12 19.31 20.80 26.86
C ALA A 12 19.99 20.93 25.47
N GLU A 13 19.51 21.87 24.63
CA GLU A 13 20.04 22.04 23.28
C GLU A 13 21.14 23.11 23.21
N ALA A 14 22.14 22.91 22.33
CA ALA A 14 23.26 23.84 22.18
C ALA A 14 22.82 25.24 21.74
N ALA A 15 21.80 25.36 20.88
CA ALA A 15 21.27 26.65 20.43
C ALA A 15 20.54 27.39 21.57
N GLN A 16 19.73 26.68 22.34
CA GLN A 16 19.05 27.19 23.51
C GLN A 16 20.05 27.63 24.58
N ARG A 17 21.06 26.84 24.87
CA ARG A 17 22.13 27.16 25.83
C ARG A 17 22.86 28.45 25.44
N ARG A 18 23.17 28.64 24.15
CA ARG A 18 23.80 29.89 23.66
C ARG A 18 22.87 31.08 23.83
N TYR A 19 21.58 30.91 23.54
CA TYR A 19 20.58 31.96 23.70
C TYR A 19 20.43 32.40 25.17
N GLU A 20 20.26 31.44 26.07
CA GLU A 20 20.09 31.74 27.51
C GLU A 20 21.38 32.31 28.12
N ALA A 21 22.55 31.85 27.70
CA ALA A 21 23.84 32.42 28.12
C ALA A 21 23.96 33.87 27.70
N LEU A 22 23.62 34.21 26.46
CA LEU A 22 23.64 35.58 25.96
C LEU A 22 22.54 36.44 26.60
N ARG A 23 21.35 35.88 26.82
CA ARG A 23 20.30 36.58 27.58
C ARG A 23 20.75 36.94 28.98
N TYR A 24 21.37 36.01 29.68
CA TYR A 24 21.90 36.22 31.02
C TYR A 24 23.02 37.27 31.02
N TYR A 25 23.88 37.28 30.00
CA TYR A 25 24.95 38.26 29.85
C TYR A 25 24.45 39.68 29.52
N PHE A 26 23.47 39.83 28.61
CA PHE A 26 23.02 41.13 28.12
C PHE A 26 21.85 41.72 28.86
N VAL A 27 20.94 40.91 29.37
CA VAL A 27 19.69 41.36 30.01
C VAL A 27 19.80 41.39 31.52
N GLU A 28 20.51 40.42 32.11
CA GLU A 28 20.72 40.34 33.56
C GLU A 28 22.09 40.90 33.96
N GLU A 29 22.81 41.44 33.00
CA GLU A 29 24.11 42.13 33.18
C GLU A 29 25.17 41.30 33.94
N ALA A 30 25.04 39.96 33.85
CA ALA A 30 25.94 39.05 34.53
C ALA A 30 27.36 39.10 33.95
N ARG A 31 28.40 39.01 34.85
CA ARG A 31 29.79 38.97 34.40
C ARG A 31 30.11 37.72 33.58
N ALA A 32 31.04 37.81 32.63
CA ALA A 32 31.38 36.70 31.76
C ALA A 32 31.77 35.42 32.50
N GLU A 33 32.41 35.55 33.69
CA GLU A 33 32.79 34.43 34.53
C GLU A 33 31.57 33.72 35.14
N GLN A 34 30.54 34.48 35.50
CA GLN A 34 29.28 33.94 36.03
C GLN A 34 28.48 33.21 34.96
N VAL A 35 28.39 33.78 33.77
CA VAL A 35 27.78 33.17 32.60
C VAL A 35 28.48 31.86 32.21
N ALA A 36 29.83 31.93 32.18
CA ALA A 36 30.66 30.78 31.85
C ALA A 36 30.46 29.63 32.84
N ALA A 37 30.46 29.90 34.14
CA ALA A 37 30.23 28.90 35.19
C ALA A 37 28.83 28.26 35.08
N ARG A 38 27.79 29.08 34.82
CA ARG A 38 26.39 28.63 34.79
C ARG A 38 26.07 27.78 33.56
N PHE A 39 26.62 28.12 32.39
CA PHE A 39 26.26 27.48 31.11
C PHE A 39 27.36 26.56 30.51
N GLY A 40 28.43 26.34 31.27
CA GLY A 40 29.55 25.45 30.86
C GLY A 40 30.39 25.98 29.70
N TYR A 41 30.62 27.30 29.66
CA TYR A 41 31.52 27.97 28.71
C TYR A 41 32.80 28.45 29.36
N SER A 42 33.75 28.88 28.56
CA SER A 42 34.85 29.72 29.04
C SER A 42 34.48 31.21 28.95
N PRO A 43 35.03 32.11 29.81
CA PRO A 43 34.76 33.54 29.70
C PRO A 43 35.11 34.10 28.30
N ALA A 44 36.18 33.60 27.68
CA ALA A 44 36.57 33.98 26.31
C ALA A 44 35.48 33.60 25.30
N THR A 45 34.84 32.41 25.45
CA THR A 45 33.72 31.98 24.59
C THR A 45 32.50 32.87 24.76
N VAL A 46 32.20 33.33 25.97
CA VAL A 46 31.07 34.25 26.26
C VAL A 46 31.32 35.58 25.52
N HIS A 47 32.54 36.14 25.61
CA HIS A 47 32.89 37.36 24.90
C HIS A 47 32.81 37.22 23.39
N GLN A 48 33.28 36.09 22.84
CA GLN A 48 33.16 35.78 21.41
C GLN A 48 31.69 35.71 20.96
N LEU A 49 30.85 34.96 21.65
CA LEU A 49 29.42 34.85 21.35
C LEU A 49 28.70 36.21 21.42
N ALA A 50 29.09 37.05 22.41
CA ALA A 50 28.57 38.41 22.55
C ALA A 50 28.99 39.32 21.38
N ALA A 51 30.23 39.20 20.92
CA ALA A 51 30.73 39.93 19.75
C ALA A 51 30.03 39.46 18.46
N GLU A 52 29.83 38.17 18.29
CA GLU A 52 29.09 37.60 17.14
C GLU A 52 27.63 38.08 17.09
N LEU A 53 26.95 38.16 18.25
CA LEU A 53 25.58 38.67 18.34
C LEU A 53 25.51 40.17 18.00
N ARG A 54 26.43 41.00 18.56
CA ARG A 54 26.53 42.42 18.23
C ARG A 54 26.82 42.69 16.75
N ALA A 55 27.60 41.81 16.12
CA ALA A 55 27.89 41.87 14.69
C ALA A 55 26.77 41.33 13.79
N GLY A 56 25.62 40.91 14.37
CA GLY A 56 24.50 40.35 13.61
C GLY A 56 24.78 39.00 12.94
N ARG A 57 25.88 38.30 13.32
CA ARG A 57 26.29 37.03 12.73
C ARG A 57 25.58 35.82 13.37
N THR A 58 24.85 36.02 14.46
CA THR A 58 24.10 34.96 15.16
C THR A 58 22.61 35.29 15.16
N SER A 59 21.79 34.37 14.68
CA SER A 59 20.34 34.44 14.77
C SER A 59 19.79 33.16 15.40
N PHE A 60 19.11 33.27 16.53
CA PHE A 60 18.49 32.13 17.22
C PHE A 60 17.07 31.85 16.74
N PHE A 61 16.41 32.87 16.21
CA PHE A 61 15.04 32.76 15.71
C PHE A 61 15.07 32.89 14.20
N ARG A 62 14.80 31.80 13.48
CA ARG A 62 14.51 31.90 12.07
C ARG A 62 13.23 32.68 11.91
N SER A 63 13.27 33.86 11.33
CA SER A 63 12.09 34.51 10.81
C SER A 63 11.57 33.63 9.68
N THR A 64 10.69 32.68 9.98
CA THR A 64 9.79 32.11 8.99
C THR A 64 8.90 33.26 8.57
N LYS A 65 9.27 33.97 7.48
CA LYS A 65 8.29 34.75 6.76
C LYS A 65 7.14 33.76 6.52
N PRO A 66 5.90 34.03 6.97
CA PRO A 66 4.77 33.24 6.54
C PRO A 66 4.61 33.51 5.05
N GLY A 67 5.39 32.75 4.25
CA GLY A 67 5.18 32.68 2.83
C GLY A 67 3.79 32.09 2.58
N PRO A 68 3.13 32.42 1.50
CA PRO A 68 1.88 31.79 1.14
C PRO A 68 2.10 30.28 1.22
N LYS A 69 1.25 29.56 1.97
CA LYS A 69 1.28 28.09 2.09
C LYS A 69 0.97 27.51 0.70
N GLY A 70 2.00 27.44 -0.15
CA GLY A 70 1.93 27.13 -1.58
C GLY A 70 1.49 28.32 -2.46
N PRO A 71 2.08 28.50 -3.64
CA PRO A 71 1.66 29.55 -4.54
C PRO A 71 0.21 29.32 -4.96
N ARG A 72 -0.68 30.30 -4.77
CA ARG A 72 -2.10 30.26 -5.20
C ARG A 72 -2.25 29.84 -6.68
N LYS A 73 -1.33 30.23 -7.54
CA LYS A 73 -1.25 29.82 -8.96
C LYS A 73 -1.00 28.33 -9.16
N THR A 74 -0.33 27.66 -8.23
CA THR A 74 -0.01 26.22 -8.38
C THR A 74 -1.26 25.34 -8.17
N ARG A 75 -2.26 25.80 -7.44
CA ARG A 75 -3.47 25.01 -7.15
C ARG A 75 -4.34 24.91 -8.40
N THR A 76 -4.54 26.00 -9.14
CA THR A 76 -5.33 26.02 -10.39
C THR A 76 -4.60 25.32 -11.55
N VAL A 77 -3.26 25.39 -11.56
CA VAL A 77 -2.43 24.77 -12.59
C VAL A 77 -2.22 23.29 -12.34
N ARG A 78 -2.25 22.87 -11.09
CA ARG A 78 -1.98 21.49 -10.67
C ARG A 78 -2.92 20.47 -11.33
N ASP A 79 -4.21 20.71 -11.29
CA ASP A 79 -5.20 19.79 -11.86
C ASP A 79 -5.02 19.67 -13.38
N ARG A 80 -4.69 20.77 -14.05
CA ARG A 80 -4.34 20.79 -15.46
C ARG A 80 -3.05 20.04 -15.78
N VAL A 81 -2.02 20.19 -14.95
CA VAL A 81 -0.76 19.41 -15.08
C VAL A 81 -1.05 17.91 -15.00
N LEU A 82 -1.92 17.50 -14.08
CA LEU A 82 -2.27 16.08 -13.91
C LEU A 82 -3.09 15.55 -15.11
N VAL A 83 -4.01 16.34 -15.65
CA VAL A 83 -4.78 15.99 -16.86
C VAL A 83 -3.85 15.82 -18.04
N LEU A 84 -2.99 16.80 -18.32
CA LEU A 84 -2.03 16.73 -19.44
C LEU A 84 -1.00 15.60 -19.25
N ARG A 85 -0.63 15.29 -17.99
CA ARG A 85 0.22 14.14 -17.71
C ARG A 85 -0.48 12.81 -17.96
N ALA A 86 -1.80 12.74 -17.68
CA ALA A 86 -2.61 11.56 -18.00
C ALA A 86 -2.74 11.31 -19.51
N GLU A 87 -2.49 12.34 -20.33
CA GLU A 87 -2.38 12.29 -21.78
C GLU A 87 -0.93 11.96 -22.24
N ASP A 88 -0.08 11.44 -21.37
CA ASP A 88 1.33 11.10 -21.61
C ASP A 88 2.21 12.27 -22.08
N GLN A 89 1.82 13.51 -21.77
CA GLN A 89 2.64 14.67 -22.10
C GLN A 89 3.86 14.76 -21.16
N SER A 90 5.02 15.05 -21.74
CA SER A 90 6.26 15.29 -21.02
C SER A 90 6.19 16.60 -20.22
N VAL A 91 7.08 16.75 -19.23
CA VAL A 91 7.20 17.97 -18.42
C VAL A 91 7.30 19.23 -19.27
N THR A 92 8.05 19.16 -20.38
CA THR A 92 8.24 20.29 -21.31
C THR A 92 6.99 20.56 -22.15
N GLU A 93 6.34 19.51 -22.66
CA GLU A 93 5.08 19.63 -23.40
C GLU A 93 3.96 20.21 -22.54
N ILE A 94 3.84 19.77 -21.28
CA ILE A 94 2.89 20.31 -20.31
C ILE A 94 3.16 21.81 -20.04
N ALA A 95 4.42 22.20 -19.83
CA ALA A 95 4.76 23.59 -19.61
C ALA A 95 4.43 24.47 -20.81
N ASN A 96 4.69 23.99 -22.03
CA ASN A 96 4.37 24.66 -23.28
C ASN A 96 2.84 24.78 -23.49
N ALA A 97 2.10 23.68 -23.26
CA ALA A 97 0.64 23.67 -23.39
C ALA A 97 -0.03 24.65 -22.40
N LEU A 98 0.44 24.69 -21.15
CA LEU A 98 -0.07 25.63 -20.14
C LEU A 98 0.28 27.08 -20.47
N THR A 99 1.46 27.33 -21.03
CA THR A 99 1.87 28.66 -21.50
C THR A 99 0.99 29.12 -22.66
N ALA A 100 0.71 28.26 -23.63
CA ALA A 100 -0.20 28.54 -24.75
C ALA A 100 -1.63 28.82 -24.30
N GLN A 101 -2.05 28.27 -23.15
CA GLN A 101 -3.36 28.48 -22.54
C GLN A 101 -3.40 29.68 -21.58
N GLY A 102 -2.39 30.55 -21.59
CA GLY A 102 -2.36 31.77 -20.77
C GLY A 102 -1.99 31.53 -19.29
N SER A 103 -1.50 30.34 -18.95
CA SER A 103 -1.08 29.99 -17.59
C SER A 103 0.41 29.61 -17.57
N PRO A 104 1.34 30.55 -17.77
CA PRO A 104 2.77 30.24 -17.91
C PRO A 104 3.33 29.65 -16.63
N VAL A 105 3.91 28.45 -16.73
CA VAL A 105 4.61 27.73 -15.66
C VAL A 105 5.90 27.15 -16.19
N SER A 106 6.94 27.19 -15.36
CA SER A 106 8.22 26.57 -15.74
C SER A 106 8.14 25.05 -15.73
N ALA A 107 8.94 24.41 -16.56
CA ALA A 107 9.11 22.95 -16.56
C ALA A 107 9.50 22.41 -15.16
N GLN A 108 10.26 23.18 -14.39
CA GLN A 108 10.65 22.84 -13.03
C GLN A 108 9.46 22.84 -12.05
N THR A 109 8.51 23.78 -12.24
CA THR A 109 7.26 23.81 -11.45
C THR A 109 6.37 22.61 -11.81
N VAL A 110 6.23 22.28 -13.09
CA VAL A 110 5.52 21.09 -13.55
C VAL A 110 6.15 19.83 -12.96
N TRP A 111 7.48 19.70 -13.02
CA TRP A 111 8.19 18.57 -12.42
C TRP A 111 7.97 18.47 -10.91
N ALA A 112 8.04 19.60 -10.19
CA ALA A 112 7.79 19.62 -8.74
C ALA A 112 6.36 19.18 -8.39
N ILE A 113 5.36 19.59 -9.18
CA ILE A 113 3.97 19.13 -9.02
C ILE A 113 3.89 17.62 -9.24
N LEU A 114 4.41 17.12 -10.35
CA LEU A 114 4.35 15.68 -10.68
C LEU A 114 5.08 14.85 -9.62
N LYS A 115 6.23 15.29 -9.14
CA LYS A 115 6.98 14.64 -8.06
C LYS A 115 6.21 14.63 -6.74
N SER A 116 5.54 15.75 -6.38
CA SER A 116 4.72 15.81 -5.16
C SER A 116 3.49 14.92 -5.21
N GLU A 117 3.05 14.54 -6.43
CA GLU A 117 1.95 13.61 -6.68
C GLU A 117 2.41 12.15 -6.82
N GLY A 118 3.72 11.88 -6.69
CA GLY A 118 4.26 10.53 -6.83
C GLY A 118 4.27 10.01 -8.27
N LEU A 119 4.14 10.88 -9.27
CA LEU A 119 4.15 10.49 -10.68
C LEU A 119 5.58 10.38 -11.18
N GLU A 120 5.95 9.19 -11.64
CA GLU A 120 7.26 8.88 -12.20
C GLU A 120 7.52 9.60 -13.54
N ARG A 121 8.80 9.62 -13.96
CA ARG A 121 9.16 10.08 -15.31
C ARG A 121 8.52 9.18 -16.34
N LEU A 122 8.03 9.78 -17.45
CA LEU A 122 7.68 9.01 -18.65
C LEU A 122 8.94 8.31 -19.18
N GLU A 123 8.76 7.11 -19.69
CA GLU A 123 9.82 6.45 -20.48
C GLU A 123 10.25 7.35 -21.64
N ARG A 124 11.55 7.30 -21.98
CA ARG A 124 12.04 8.04 -23.14
C ARG A 124 11.27 7.59 -24.37
N ARG A 125 10.54 8.50 -25.01
CA ARG A 125 10.00 8.28 -26.34
C ARG A 125 11.18 7.94 -27.24
N ARG A 126 11.21 6.75 -27.81
CA ARG A 126 12.15 6.43 -28.87
C ARG A 126 11.87 7.41 -30.02
N PRO A 127 12.90 7.99 -30.68
CA PRO A 127 12.69 8.80 -31.88
C PRO A 127 11.86 7.96 -32.86
N ALA A 128 10.73 8.49 -33.31
CA ALA A 128 9.94 7.88 -34.35
C ALA A 128 10.72 7.94 -35.67
N GLY A 129 11.56 6.94 -35.92
CA GLY A 129 11.86 6.60 -37.27
C GLY A 129 10.56 6.13 -37.96
N PRO A 130 10.41 6.23 -39.27
CA PRO A 130 9.25 5.69 -39.96
C PRO A 130 9.27 4.16 -39.78
N ALA A 131 8.69 3.71 -38.64
CA ALA A 131 8.38 2.30 -38.45
C ALA A 131 7.31 1.94 -39.49
N PRO A 132 7.45 0.79 -40.16
CA PRO A 132 6.38 0.29 -41.02
C PRO A 132 5.10 0.30 -40.15
N ARG A 133 4.03 0.92 -40.64
CA ARG A 133 2.70 0.85 -40.04
C ARG A 133 2.23 -0.59 -40.10
N LEU A 134 2.68 -1.40 -39.17
CA LEU A 134 2.01 -2.66 -38.84
C LEU A 134 0.64 -2.27 -38.31
N GLU A 135 -0.42 -2.63 -38.99
CA GLU A 135 -1.75 -2.52 -38.42
C GLU A 135 -1.73 -3.27 -37.08
N PRO A 136 -2.10 -2.61 -35.95
CA PRO A 136 -2.04 -3.28 -34.67
C PRO A 136 -2.94 -4.52 -34.73
N ALA A 137 -2.40 -5.67 -34.37
CA ALA A 137 -3.15 -6.92 -34.32
C ALA A 137 -4.43 -6.72 -33.51
N LYS A 138 -5.56 -7.18 -34.02
CA LYS A 138 -6.83 -7.09 -33.28
C LYS A 138 -6.80 -8.07 -32.12
N ALA A 139 -7.15 -7.62 -30.92
CA ALA A 139 -7.30 -8.48 -29.74
C ALA A 139 -8.42 -9.50 -30.02
N LYS A 140 -8.05 -10.77 -30.13
CA LYS A 140 -8.94 -11.93 -30.29
C LYS A 140 -8.26 -13.16 -29.71
N ALA A 141 -9.04 -14.10 -29.25
CA ALA A 141 -8.53 -15.41 -28.85
C ALA A 141 -7.83 -16.10 -30.04
N ILE A 142 -6.72 -16.76 -29.76
CA ILE A 142 -5.95 -17.51 -30.78
C ILE A 142 -6.69 -18.81 -31.05
N GLY A 143 -7.35 -18.91 -32.22
CA GLY A 143 -7.98 -20.15 -32.63
C GLY A 143 -6.97 -21.14 -33.21
N HIS A 144 -5.98 -20.63 -33.92
CA HIS A 144 -4.88 -21.44 -34.50
C HIS A 144 -3.55 -20.83 -34.06
N TRP A 145 -2.79 -21.57 -33.25
CA TRP A 145 -1.51 -21.11 -32.72
C TRP A 145 -0.46 -21.06 -33.84
N PRO A 146 0.30 -19.97 -33.92
CA PRO A 146 1.27 -19.78 -35.00
C PRO A 146 2.56 -20.59 -34.75
N THR A 147 2.48 -21.91 -34.92
CA THR A 147 3.61 -22.82 -34.71
C THR A 147 4.81 -22.42 -35.58
N GLY A 148 6.00 -22.41 -35.00
CA GLY A 148 7.23 -21.95 -35.65
C GLY A 148 7.45 -20.43 -35.54
N ALA A 149 6.44 -19.65 -35.08
CA ALA A 149 6.61 -18.21 -34.92
C ALA A 149 7.53 -17.87 -33.72
N ARG A 150 8.26 -16.78 -33.92
CA ARG A 150 9.11 -16.17 -32.88
C ARG A 150 8.70 -14.72 -32.65
N TYR A 151 8.63 -14.33 -31.39
CA TYR A 151 8.27 -13.00 -30.98
C TYR A 151 9.31 -12.42 -30.02
N ASP A 152 9.73 -11.19 -30.26
CA ASP A 152 10.44 -10.42 -29.24
C ASP A 152 9.42 -9.82 -28.28
N CYS A 153 9.66 -9.94 -26.98
CA CYS A 153 8.76 -9.49 -25.93
C CYS A 153 9.52 -8.61 -24.94
N ASP A 154 9.12 -7.35 -24.86
CA ASP A 154 9.73 -6.39 -23.93
C ASP A 154 9.36 -6.69 -22.46
N HIS A 155 8.32 -7.51 -22.26
CA HIS A 155 7.78 -7.86 -20.94
C HIS A 155 7.78 -9.38 -20.71
N ALA A 156 8.76 -10.10 -21.27
CA ALA A 156 8.84 -11.55 -21.16
C ALA A 156 8.96 -12.05 -19.71
N GLY A 157 9.52 -11.24 -18.81
CA GLY A 157 9.59 -11.57 -17.38
C GLY A 157 8.22 -11.80 -16.73
N LEU A 158 7.13 -11.21 -17.25
CA LEU A 158 5.77 -11.45 -16.73
C LEU A 158 5.31 -12.91 -16.89
N TYR A 159 5.91 -13.67 -17.82
CA TYR A 159 5.64 -15.10 -17.96
C TYR A 159 6.03 -15.91 -16.72
N LEU A 160 6.93 -15.40 -15.86
CA LEU A 160 7.27 -16.03 -14.59
C LEU A 160 6.08 -16.07 -13.61
N LEU A 161 5.01 -15.28 -13.84
CA LEU A 161 3.79 -15.31 -13.05
C LEU A 161 2.76 -16.33 -13.58
N LEU A 162 2.89 -16.82 -14.83
CA LEU A 162 1.91 -17.76 -15.38
C LEU A 162 1.81 -19.08 -14.60
N PRO A 163 2.92 -19.66 -14.07
CA PRO A 163 2.83 -20.83 -13.21
C PRO A 163 1.93 -20.59 -11.98
N ALA A 164 2.05 -19.42 -11.34
CA ALA A 164 1.21 -19.05 -10.21
C ALA A 164 -0.26 -18.83 -10.62
N MET A 165 -0.49 -18.19 -11.77
CA MET A 165 -1.84 -17.99 -12.30
C MET A 165 -2.52 -19.32 -12.67
N ALA A 166 -1.77 -20.27 -13.24
CA ALA A 166 -2.25 -21.62 -13.54
C ALA A 166 -2.51 -22.44 -12.28
N GLU A 167 -1.60 -22.35 -11.28
CA GLU A 167 -1.75 -23.01 -9.98
C GLU A 167 -2.99 -22.51 -9.22
N LEU A 168 -3.31 -21.22 -9.34
CA LEU A 168 -4.56 -20.65 -8.80
C LEU A 168 -5.79 -21.02 -9.64
N GLY A 169 -5.63 -21.48 -10.89
CA GLY A 169 -6.73 -21.75 -11.79
C GLY A 169 -7.47 -20.49 -12.25
N LEU A 170 -6.71 -19.46 -12.67
CA LEU A 170 -7.24 -18.13 -12.97
C LEU A 170 -8.44 -18.13 -13.92
N ASP A 171 -8.44 -18.97 -14.95
CA ASP A 171 -9.53 -19.14 -15.91
C ASP A 171 -10.80 -19.66 -15.25
N THR A 172 -10.68 -20.66 -14.40
CA THR A 172 -11.77 -21.23 -13.61
C THR A 172 -12.32 -20.23 -12.59
N LEU A 173 -11.43 -19.51 -11.88
CA LEU A 173 -11.82 -18.46 -10.91
C LEU A 173 -12.66 -17.37 -11.58
N VAL A 174 -12.22 -16.89 -12.74
CA VAL A 174 -12.94 -15.84 -13.49
C VAL A 174 -14.25 -16.36 -14.05
N GLY A 175 -14.28 -17.60 -14.52
CA GLY A 175 -15.52 -18.26 -15.00
C GLY A 175 -16.57 -18.37 -13.89
N ALA A 176 -16.18 -18.81 -12.69
CA ALA A 176 -17.06 -18.96 -11.54
C ALA A 176 -17.57 -17.62 -10.97
N ALA A 177 -16.85 -16.53 -11.18
CA ALA A 177 -17.21 -15.21 -10.66
C ALA A 177 -18.18 -14.41 -11.55
N HIS A 178 -18.64 -14.97 -12.66
CA HIS A 178 -19.64 -14.37 -13.55
C HIS A 178 -19.29 -12.94 -14.03
N TYR A 179 -18.04 -12.71 -14.37
CA TYR A 179 -17.64 -11.46 -15.00
C TYR A 179 -18.20 -11.33 -16.41
N PRO A 180 -18.51 -10.11 -16.88
CA PRO A 180 -19.04 -9.91 -18.23
C PRO A 180 -18.01 -10.21 -19.31
N GLY A 181 -18.40 -10.96 -20.33
CA GLY A 181 -17.64 -11.13 -21.56
C GLY A 181 -18.22 -10.31 -22.73
N THR A 182 -17.63 -10.49 -23.89
CA THR A 182 -18.15 -10.03 -25.20
C THR A 182 -18.11 -11.19 -26.18
N THR A 183 -18.68 -11.01 -27.36
CA THR A 183 -18.62 -12.00 -28.45
C THR A 183 -17.20 -12.26 -28.96
N VAL A 184 -16.27 -11.31 -28.77
CA VAL A 184 -14.88 -11.40 -29.26
C VAL A 184 -13.90 -11.77 -28.12
N LEU A 185 -14.14 -11.25 -26.92
CA LEU A 185 -13.28 -11.42 -25.75
C LEU A 185 -14.09 -11.98 -24.59
N SER A 186 -13.68 -13.13 -24.07
CA SER A 186 -14.27 -13.70 -22.88
C SER A 186 -13.99 -12.83 -21.65
N ALA A 187 -14.70 -13.10 -20.55
CA ALA A 187 -14.41 -12.47 -19.25
C ALA A 187 -12.96 -12.70 -18.82
N PHE A 188 -12.44 -13.92 -19.00
CA PHE A 188 -11.06 -14.27 -18.70
C PHE A 188 -10.06 -13.39 -19.46
N HIS A 189 -10.24 -13.19 -20.77
CA HIS A 189 -9.33 -12.36 -21.56
C HIS A 189 -9.34 -10.89 -21.09
N SER A 190 -10.50 -10.35 -20.77
CA SER A 190 -10.62 -8.95 -20.30
C SER A 190 -10.00 -8.76 -18.91
N LEU A 191 -10.38 -9.63 -17.96
CA LEU A 191 -9.87 -9.55 -16.59
C LEU A 191 -8.38 -9.91 -16.51
N GLY A 192 -7.96 -10.96 -17.21
CA GLY A 192 -6.55 -11.37 -17.31
C GLY A 192 -5.67 -10.25 -17.90
N SER A 193 -6.19 -9.50 -18.91
CA SER A 193 -5.46 -8.35 -19.46
C SER A 193 -5.30 -7.22 -18.43
N LEU A 194 -6.33 -6.93 -17.63
CA LEU A 194 -6.24 -5.98 -16.52
C LEU A 194 -5.28 -6.48 -15.43
N LEU A 195 -5.28 -7.78 -15.14
CA LEU A 195 -4.33 -8.38 -14.20
C LEU A 195 -2.89 -8.28 -14.71
N MET A 196 -2.64 -8.59 -15.99
CA MET A 196 -1.30 -8.44 -16.59
C MET A 196 -0.83 -6.98 -16.54
N LEU A 197 -1.73 -6.03 -16.80
CA LEU A 197 -1.45 -4.60 -16.64
C LEU A 197 -1.08 -4.26 -15.19
N LYS A 198 -1.83 -4.76 -14.21
CA LYS A 198 -1.53 -4.60 -12.78
C LYS A 198 -0.17 -5.20 -12.43
N CYS A 199 0.09 -6.43 -12.88
CA CYS A 199 1.36 -7.13 -12.65
C CYS A 199 2.55 -6.43 -13.33
N SER A 200 2.34 -5.71 -14.44
CA SER A 200 3.37 -4.91 -15.11
C SER A 200 3.67 -3.57 -14.43
N ARG A 201 3.08 -3.32 -13.28
CA ARG A 201 3.24 -2.08 -12.50
C ARG A 201 2.87 -0.80 -13.27
N ARG A 202 1.94 -0.90 -14.20
CA ARG A 202 1.38 0.28 -14.88
C ARG A 202 0.28 0.89 -14.04
N GLY A 203 0.48 2.11 -13.60
CA GLY A 203 -0.40 2.78 -12.64
C GLY A 203 -1.81 3.09 -13.14
N ARG A 204 -2.06 3.04 -14.45
CA ARG A 204 -3.37 3.35 -15.04
C ARG A 204 -3.63 2.54 -16.30
N VAL A 205 -4.90 2.24 -16.55
CA VAL A 205 -5.35 1.56 -17.78
C VAL A 205 -4.98 2.35 -19.03
N ALA A 206 -4.92 3.68 -18.96
CA ALA A 206 -4.45 4.52 -20.07
C ALA A 206 -3.02 4.19 -20.51
N ASN A 207 -2.19 3.65 -19.61
CA ASN A 207 -0.81 3.25 -19.90
C ASN A 207 -0.71 1.85 -20.53
N ALA A 208 -1.85 1.21 -20.86
CA ALA A 208 -1.87 -0.12 -21.51
C ALA A 208 -1.37 -0.09 -22.95
N PHE A 209 -1.34 1.09 -23.59
CA PHE A 209 -0.96 1.20 -25.02
C PHE A 209 0.42 0.61 -25.34
N PRO A 210 1.49 0.85 -24.58
CA PRO A 210 2.79 0.24 -24.84
C PRO A 210 2.76 -1.29 -24.72
N LEU A 211 1.97 -1.83 -23.78
CA LEU A 211 1.81 -3.27 -23.60
C LEU A 211 1.02 -3.92 -24.74
N GLY A 212 0.01 -3.22 -25.27
CA GLY A 212 -0.76 -3.67 -26.44
C GLY A 212 0.08 -3.73 -27.74
N ALA A 213 1.20 -3.01 -27.78
CA ALA A 213 2.15 -3.04 -28.87
C ALA A 213 3.18 -4.19 -28.76
N ASP A 214 3.25 -4.88 -27.60
CA ASP A 214 4.10 -6.06 -27.39
C ASP A 214 3.36 -7.32 -27.91
N PRO A 215 3.74 -7.87 -29.07
CA PRO A 215 3.03 -9.00 -29.66
C PRO A 215 3.18 -10.27 -28.82
N GLY A 216 4.26 -10.38 -28.04
CA GLY A 216 4.50 -11.54 -27.17
C GLY A 216 3.58 -11.55 -25.95
N LEU A 217 3.22 -10.38 -25.44
CA LEU A 217 2.45 -10.33 -24.18
C LEU A 217 1.01 -10.83 -24.32
N GLY A 218 0.38 -10.67 -25.49
CA GLY A 218 -0.95 -11.23 -25.77
C GLY A 218 -0.98 -12.75 -25.62
N LEU A 219 0.07 -13.43 -26.07
CA LEU A 219 0.18 -14.89 -26.01
C LEU A 219 0.08 -15.44 -24.60
N ALA A 220 0.52 -14.68 -23.57
CA ALA A 220 0.41 -15.08 -22.17
C ALA A 220 -1.04 -15.44 -21.78
N LEU A 221 -2.02 -14.78 -22.40
CA LEU A 221 -3.45 -15.00 -22.19
C LEU A 221 -4.13 -15.76 -23.35
N GLY A 222 -3.38 -16.30 -24.30
CA GLY A 222 -3.94 -16.93 -25.49
C GLY A 222 -4.61 -15.93 -26.45
N LEU A 223 -4.11 -14.69 -26.49
CA LEU A 223 -4.58 -13.62 -27.35
C LEU A 223 -3.55 -13.28 -28.44
N ALA A 224 -4.03 -12.95 -29.65
CA ALA A 224 -3.18 -12.43 -30.72
C ALA A 224 -2.55 -11.06 -30.36
N ALA A 225 -3.20 -10.26 -29.54
CA ALA A 225 -2.71 -9.03 -28.94
C ALA A 225 -3.57 -8.70 -27.70
N LEU A 226 -3.03 -7.91 -26.77
CA LEU A 226 -3.83 -7.40 -25.65
C LEU A 226 -4.92 -6.43 -26.13
N PRO A 227 -6.06 -6.35 -25.43
CA PRO A 227 -7.13 -5.41 -25.73
C PRO A 227 -6.65 -3.95 -25.64
N LYS A 228 -7.27 -3.08 -26.44
CA LYS A 228 -7.01 -1.64 -26.41
C LYS A 228 -7.39 -1.04 -25.06
N ALA A 229 -6.70 0.02 -24.66
CA ALA A 229 -6.98 0.77 -23.44
C ALA A 229 -8.46 1.18 -23.32
N THR A 230 -9.12 1.56 -24.44
CA THR A 230 -10.54 1.90 -24.46
C THR A 230 -11.45 0.75 -24.03
N HIS A 231 -11.15 -0.49 -24.43
CA HIS A 231 -11.88 -1.68 -23.98
C HIS A 231 -11.66 -1.92 -22.48
N LEU A 232 -10.41 -1.86 -22.03
CA LEU A 232 -10.05 -2.10 -20.63
C LEU A 232 -10.64 -1.03 -19.70
N THR A 233 -10.63 0.24 -20.10
CA THR A 233 -11.26 1.33 -19.35
C THR A 233 -12.77 1.14 -19.27
N SER A 234 -13.43 0.80 -20.37
CA SER A 234 -14.89 0.61 -20.38
C SER A 234 -15.33 -0.69 -19.69
N TYR A 235 -14.43 -1.64 -19.52
CA TYR A 235 -14.74 -2.93 -18.91
C TYR A 235 -15.16 -2.80 -17.45
N SER A 236 -14.47 -1.99 -16.65
CA SER A 236 -14.76 -1.79 -15.24
C SER A 236 -16.18 -1.28 -14.98
N TYR A 237 -16.76 -0.48 -15.89
CA TYR A 237 -18.15 0.00 -15.78
C TYR A 237 -19.22 -1.08 -15.95
N ARG A 238 -18.85 -2.28 -16.39
CA ARG A 238 -19.75 -3.42 -16.57
C ARG A 238 -19.65 -4.44 -15.45
N VAL A 239 -18.64 -4.30 -14.58
CA VAL A 239 -18.38 -5.21 -13.46
C VAL A 239 -19.32 -4.88 -12.30
N ARG A 240 -19.77 -5.89 -11.57
CA ARG A 240 -20.60 -5.74 -10.37
C ARG A 240 -19.79 -6.15 -9.14
N ARG A 241 -20.06 -5.52 -8.00
CA ARG A 241 -19.44 -5.91 -6.70
C ARG A 241 -19.58 -7.43 -6.44
N ALA A 242 -20.75 -8.01 -6.72
CA ALA A 242 -20.99 -9.44 -6.54
C ALA A 242 -19.96 -10.33 -7.29
N SER A 243 -19.50 -9.91 -8.49
CA SER A 243 -18.46 -10.64 -9.22
C SER A 243 -17.10 -10.53 -8.53
N ASN A 244 -16.75 -9.36 -7.98
CA ASN A 244 -15.52 -9.17 -7.23
C ASN A 244 -15.52 -10.02 -5.95
N VAL A 245 -16.65 -10.07 -5.22
CA VAL A 245 -16.81 -10.91 -4.03
C VAL A 245 -16.68 -12.39 -4.40
N ALA A 246 -17.37 -12.85 -5.45
CA ALA A 246 -17.31 -14.24 -5.90
C ALA A 246 -15.89 -14.65 -6.33
N LEU A 247 -15.14 -13.74 -6.99
CA LEU A 247 -13.74 -13.96 -7.33
C LEU A 247 -12.89 -14.10 -6.06
N LEU A 248 -13.02 -13.17 -5.10
CA LEU A 248 -12.26 -13.22 -3.85
C LEU A 248 -12.59 -14.47 -3.03
N GLU A 249 -13.84 -14.91 -2.98
CA GLU A 249 -14.22 -16.15 -2.30
C GLU A 249 -13.61 -17.39 -2.95
N SER A 250 -13.66 -17.47 -4.27
CA SER A 250 -13.08 -18.59 -5.02
C SER A 250 -11.57 -18.58 -4.92
N LEU A 251 -10.93 -17.41 -5.03
CA LEU A 251 -9.51 -17.21 -4.80
C LEU A 251 -9.11 -17.61 -3.37
N GLY A 252 -9.88 -17.17 -2.36
CA GLY A 252 -9.63 -17.49 -0.96
C GLY A 252 -9.64 -18.99 -0.69
N ARG A 253 -10.63 -19.72 -1.23
CA ARG A 253 -10.68 -21.19 -1.16
C ARG A 253 -9.45 -21.80 -1.82
N ARG A 254 -9.10 -21.36 -3.04
CA ARG A 254 -7.93 -21.87 -3.76
C ARG A 254 -6.61 -21.57 -3.07
N CYS A 255 -6.44 -20.37 -2.51
CA CYS A 255 -5.25 -19.99 -1.75
C CYS A 255 -5.08 -20.83 -0.48
N ARG A 256 -6.19 -21.28 0.15
CA ARG A 256 -6.11 -22.24 1.26
C ARG A 256 -5.67 -23.62 0.80
N GLU A 257 -6.18 -24.12 -0.32
CA GLU A 257 -5.78 -25.41 -0.90
C GLU A 257 -4.29 -25.46 -1.23
N VAL A 258 -3.71 -24.36 -1.72
CA VAL A 258 -2.26 -24.26 -2.02
C VAL A 258 -1.45 -23.76 -0.81
N ASN A 259 -2.03 -23.78 0.39
CA ASN A 259 -1.39 -23.36 1.65
C ASN A 259 -0.84 -21.92 1.62
N LEU A 260 -1.44 -21.02 0.85
CA LEU A 260 -1.10 -19.61 0.86
C LEU A 260 -1.79 -18.87 2.01
N TYR A 261 -3.06 -19.17 2.28
CA TYR A 261 -3.82 -18.67 3.44
C TYR A 261 -4.07 -19.78 4.43
N ASN A 262 -3.98 -19.49 5.72
CA ASN A 262 -4.31 -20.47 6.75
C ASN A 262 -5.24 -19.93 7.85
N GLY A 263 -5.34 -18.62 8.03
CA GLY A 263 -6.13 -17.98 9.08
C GLY A 263 -5.58 -18.13 10.51
N HIS A 264 -4.41 -18.76 10.66
CA HIS A 264 -3.76 -18.89 11.98
C HIS A 264 -3.31 -17.53 12.51
N GLY A 265 -3.55 -17.27 13.81
CA GLY A 265 -3.28 -15.98 14.43
C GLY A 265 -4.30 -14.88 14.05
N GLY A 266 -5.35 -15.24 13.28
CA GLY A 266 -6.43 -14.34 12.89
C GLY A 266 -6.09 -13.38 11.76
N PHE A 267 -6.82 -12.26 11.70
CA PHE A 267 -6.70 -11.29 10.61
C PHE A 267 -6.44 -9.89 11.14
N ASN A 268 -5.58 -9.16 10.45
CA ASN A 268 -5.42 -7.73 10.63
C ASN A 268 -6.37 -7.01 9.66
N LEU A 269 -7.13 -6.03 10.16
CA LEU A 269 -8.08 -5.26 9.38
C LEU A 269 -7.70 -3.79 9.41
N ASP A 270 -7.76 -3.13 8.26
CA ASP A 270 -7.48 -1.69 8.18
C ASP A 270 -8.25 -1.03 7.03
N PHE A 271 -8.45 0.29 7.17
CA PHE A 271 -8.95 1.14 6.09
C PHE A 271 -7.82 1.94 5.47
N HIS A 272 -7.81 1.93 4.16
CA HIS A 272 -6.94 2.79 3.36
C HIS A 272 -7.76 3.79 2.58
N THR A 273 -7.25 5.00 2.42
CA THR A 273 -7.94 6.08 1.72
C THR A 273 -7.23 6.39 0.42
N ILE A 274 -7.87 6.08 -0.72
CA ILE A 274 -7.35 6.36 -2.05
C ILE A 274 -7.91 7.69 -2.52
N ARG A 275 -7.05 8.68 -2.79
CA ARG A 275 -7.46 10.03 -3.15
C ARG A 275 -7.99 10.13 -4.56
N HIS A 276 -9.00 10.95 -4.72
CA HIS A 276 -9.50 11.38 -6.01
C HIS A 276 -9.02 12.80 -6.32
N HIS A 277 -8.49 12.99 -7.51
CA HIS A 277 -7.96 14.28 -7.96
C HIS A 277 -8.89 15.02 -8.95
N GLY A 278 -10.07 14.47 -9.25
CA GLY A 278 -11.07 15.06 -10.14
C GLY A 278 -12.14 15.85 -9.39
N GLU A 279 -12.75 16.85 -10.06
CA GLU A 279 -13.80 17.68 -9.47
C GLU A 279 -15.23 17.17 -9.75
N GLN A 280 -15.40 16.26 -10.71
CA GLN A 280 -16.67 15.94 -11.33
C GLN A 280 -17.48 14.83 -10.65
N VAL A 281 -16.96 14.18 -9.60
CA VAL A 281 -17.63 13.05 -8.93
C VAL A 281 -17.97 13.41 -7.49
N PRO A 282 -19.20 13.15 -7.02
CA PRO A 282 -19.60 13.35 -5.63
C PRO A 282 -19.03 12.23 -4.74
N LEU A 283 -17.73 12.28 -4.45
CA LEU A 283 -17.08 11.38 -3.50
C LEU A 283 -17.12 11.98 -2.09
N GLU A 284 -17.21 11.10 -1.11
CA GLU A 284 -17.08 11.46 0.30
C GLU A 284 -15.70 12.04 0.62
N GLU A 285 -15.65 12.92 1.61
CA GLU A 285 -14.40 13.49 2.11
C GLU A 285 -13.90 12.67 3.30
N HIS A 286 -12.71 12.10 3.16
CA HIS A 286 -12.02 11.39 4.23
C HIS A 286 -10.76 12.13 4.67
N TYR A 287 -10.40 11.94 5.95
CA TYR A 287 -9.16 12.50 6.49
C TYR A 287 -7.95 11.72 5.97
N VAL A 288 -7.04 12.43 5.35
CA VAL A 288 -5.80 11.85 4.80
C VAL A 288 -4.63 12.27 5.68
N VAL A 289 -4.08 11.31 6.44
CA VAL A 289 -3.03 11.53 7.44
C VAL A 289 -1.80 12.21 6.84
N SER A 290 -1.34 11.75 5.67
CA SER A 290 -0.14 12.30 5.00
C SER A 290 -0.25 13.77 4.60
N ARG A 291 -1.44 14.38 4.68
CA ARG A 291 -1.68 15.81 4.39
C ARG A 291 -2.37 16.56 5.53
N SER A 292 -2.73 15.87 6.61
CA SER A 292 -3.47 16.46 7.73
C SER A 292 -4.73 17.23 7.31
N GLN A 293 -5.43 16.79 6.26
CA GLN A 293 -6.64 17.43 5.75
C GLN A 293 -7.65 16.42 5.20
N ARG A 294 -8.93 16.83 5.14
CA ARG A 294 -9.96 16.07 4.45
C ARG A 294 -9.90 16.34 2.95
N THR A 295 -10.00 15.27 2.16
CA THR A 295 -10.03 15.34 0.69
C THR A 295 -11.04 14.35 0.14
N ARG A 296 -11.59 14.62 -1.04
CA ARG A 296 -12.41 13.66 -1.77
C ARG A 296 -11.60 12.41 -2.05
N SER A 297 -12.14 11.27 -1.71
CA SER A 297 -11.40 10.01 -1.75
C SER A 297 -12.33 8.80 -1.69
N VAL A 298 -11.82 7.67 -2.11
CA VAL A 298 -12.49 6.37 -1.96
C VAL A 298 -11.94 5.69 -0.71
N LEU A 299 -12.84 5.32 0.19
CA LEU A 299 -12.51 4.51 1.35
C LEU A 299 -12.39 3.05 0.90
N THR A 300 -11.29 2.39 1.27
CA THR A 300 -11.02 1.00 0.90
C THR A 300 -10.72 0.21 2.16
N PHE A 301 -11.41 -0.90 2.34
CA PHE A 301 -11.16 -1.86 3.42
C PHE A 301 -10.26 -2.98 2.95
N PHE A 302 -9.32 -3.40 3.81
CA PHE A 302 -8.44 -4.54 3.58
C PHE A 302 -8.45 -5.48 4.77
N ALA A 303 -8.37 -6.78 4.49
CA ALA A 303 -8.08 -7.79 5.49
C ALA A 303 -6.84 -8.60 5.08
N GLN A 304 -5.96 -8.81 6.04
CA GLN A 304 -4.69 -9.52 5.90
C GLN A 304 -4.69 -10.75 6.79
N ASP A 305 -4.34 -11.91 6.25
CA ASP A 305 -4.04 -13.09 7.04
C ASP A 305 -2.73 -12.87 7.82
N HIS A 306 -2.80 -12.94 9.15
CA HIS A 306 -1.67 -12.63 10.01
C HIS A 306 -0.47 -13.54 9.75
N ALA A 307 -0.70 -14.84 9.56
CA ALA A 307 0.37 -15.81 9.44
C ALA A 307 1.09 -15.76 8.08
N SER A 308 0.35 -15.58 6.99
CA SER A 308 0.94 -15.47 5.65
C SER A 308 1.36 -14.06 5.28
N THR A 309 0.86 -13.06 5.98
CA THR A 309 0.95 -11.61 5.68
C THR A 309 0.26 -11.17 4.39
N GLU A 310 -0.47 -12.06 3.72
CA GLU A 310 -1.13 -11.77 2.45
C GLU A 310 -2.49 -11.08 2.64
N MET A 311 -2.82 -10.19 1.70
CA MET A 311 -4.17 -9.62 1.61
C MET A 311 -5.14 -10.70 1.11
N VAL A 312 -6.17 -10.97 1.91
CA VAL A 312 -7.17 -12.00 1.63
C VAL A 312 -8.49 -11.42 1.15
N TYR A 313 -8.73 -10.13 1.40
CA TYR A 313 -9.97 -9.46 1.06
C TYR A 313 -9.75 -7.96 0.87
N ALA A 314 -10.52 -7.38 -0.05
CA ALA A 314 -10.60 -5.93 -0.24
C ALA A 314 -12.03 -5.51 -0.60
N ASN A 315 -12.40 -4.30 -0.19
CA ASN A 315 -13.66 -3.66 -0.57
C ASN A 315 -13.46 -2.15 -0.72
N ALA A 316 -13.72 -1.61 -1.90
CA ALA A 316 -13.72 -0.17 -2.16
C ALA A 316 -15.12 0.35 -2.55
N ASP A 317 -16.12 -0.51 -2.62
CA ASP A 317 -17.52 -0.17 -2.90
C ASP A 317 -18.28 -0.05 -1.57
N LEU A 318 -17.87 0.90 -0.73
CA LEU A 318 -18.46 1.15 0.58
C LEU A 318 -18.49 2.65 0.90
N THR A 319 -19.46 3.03 1.72
CA THR A 319 -19.63 4.37 2.24
C THR A 319 -19.13 4.46 3.68
N LYS A 320 -18.93 5.67 4.17
CA LYS A 320 -18.58 5.91 5.57
C LYS A 320 -19.64 5.40 6.55
N ALA A 321 -20.91 5.39 6.16
CA ALA A 321 -22.01 4.85 6.97
C ALA A 321 -21.91 3.33 7.14
N GLU A 322 -21.38 2.63 6.14
CA GLU A 322 -21.22 1.15 6.12
C GLU A 322 -19.91 0.70 6.79
N GLN A 323 -18.98 1.63 7.04
CA GLN A 323 -17.65 1.34 7.54
C GLN A 323 -17.63 0.37 8.74
N ALA A 324 -18.47 0.61 9.74
CA ALA A 324 -18.46 -0.21 10.95
C ALA A 324 -18.94 -1.67 10.69
N ARG A 325 -19.83 -1.87 9.74
CA ARG A 325 -20.36 -3.21 9.41
C ARG A 325 -19.44 -4.01 8.50
N GLU A 326 -18.46 -3.39 7.89
CA GLU A 326 -17.53 -4.09 6.99
C GLU A 326 -16.71 -5.17 7.73
N VAL A 327 -16.49 -4.98 9.04
CA VAL A 327 -15.86 -6.02 9.88
C VAL A 327 -16.71 -7.29 9.93
N ILE A 328 -18.04 -7.15 10.03
CA ILE A 328 -18.99 -8.28 10.00
C ILE A 328 -19.03 -8.89 8.59
N ALA A 329 -19.08 -8.05 7.55
CA ALA A 329 -19.08 -8.52 6.16
C ALA A 329 -17.83 -9.35 5.84
N PHE A 330 -16.67 -8.93 6.36
CA PHE A 330 -15.44 -9.73 6.26
C PHE A 330 -15.53 -11.07 7.01
N ALA A 331 -16.09 -11.08 8.22
CA ALA A 331 -16.26 -12.32 8.99
C ALA A 331 -17.16 -13.31 8.25
N GLU A 332 -18.24 -12.83 7.64
CA GLU A 332 -19.14 -13.63 6.81
C GLU A 332 -18.46 -14.12 5.52
N TYR A 333 -17.67 -13.26 4.87
CA TYR A 333 -16.84 -13.66 3.72
C TYR A 333 -15.90 -14.80 4.11
N TRP A 334 -15.14 -14.67 5.20
CA TRP A 334 -14.20 -15.70 5.63
C TRP A 334 -14.92 -17.01 5.99
N GLN A 335 -16.08 -16.94 6.61
CA GLN A 335 -16.89 -18.12 6.89
C GLN A 335 -17.28 -18.85 5.60
N ARG A 336 -17.62 -18.13 4.51
CA ARG A 336 -17.90 -18.75 3.21
C ARG A 336 -16.64 -19.34 2.54
N VAL A 337 -15.48 -18.76 2.79
CA VAL A 337 -14.19 -19.25 2.28
C VAL A 337 -13.69 -20.47 3.06
N ALA A 338 -13.74 -20.42 4.38
CA ALA A 338 -13.10 -21.40 5.27
C ALA A 338 -14.06 -22.45 5.85
N GLY A 339 -15.38 -22.23 5.76
CA GLY A 339 -16.38 -23.05 6.42
C GLY A 339 -16.52 -22.79 7.92
N ALA A 340 -15.72 -21.86 8.47
CA ALA A 340 -15.74 -21.49 9.88
C ALA A 340 -15.52 -19.97 10.04
N ALA A 341 -16.03 -19.40 11.13
CA ALA A 341 -15.80 -18.00 11.47
C ALA A 341 -14.31 -17.74 11.72
N PRO A 342 -13.83 -16.49 11.51
CA PRO A 342 -12.46 -16.13 11.86
C PRO A 342 -12.24 -16.24 13.38
N GLY A 343 -11.10 -16.80 13.79
CA GLY A 343 -10.79 -16.98 15.21
C GLY A 343 -10.48 -15.66 15.94
N LEU A 344 -9.77 -14.76 15.29
CA LEU A 344 -9.38 -13.47 15.87
C LEU A 344 -9.37 -12.37 14.79
N LEU A 345 -9.97 -11.23 15.12
CA LEU A 345 -9.92 -9.99 14.31
C LEU A 345 -9.18 -8.89 15.07
N VAL A 346 -8.15 -8.32 14.46
CA VAL A 346 -7.35 -7.24 15.07
C VAL A 346 -7.45 -5.98 14.21
N PHE A 347 -7.92 -4.88 14.81
CA PHE A 347 -8.20 -3.64 14.07
C PHE A 347 -8.11 -2.38 14.93
N ASP A 348 -8.09 -1.20 14.28
CA ASP A 348 -8.10 0.10 14.96
C ASP A 348 -9.52 0.45 15.46
N SER A 349 -9.60 1.24 16.53
CA SER A 349 -10.85 1.75 17.13
C SER A 349 -11.77 2.51 16.16
N LYS A 350 -11.22 3.01 15.05
CA LYS A 350 -11.99 3.74 14.04
C LYS A 350 -12.86 2.83 13.15
N LEU A 351 -12.60 1.53 13.18
CA LEU A 351 -13.26 0.61 12.26
C LEU A 351 -14.67 0.22 12.70
N THR A 352 -15.02 0.34 13.98
CA THR A 352 -16.27 -0.22 14.44
C THR A 352 -16.87 0.53 15.61
N THR A 353 -18.09 0.14 15.98
CA THR A 353 -18.88 0.67 17.09
C THR A 353 -19.14 -0.41 18.14
N TYR A 354 -19.54 -0.02 19.34
CA TYR A 354 -19.85 -0.98 20.41
C TYR A 354 -20.92 -2.01 20.03
N PRO A 355 -22.02 -1.67 19.33
CA PRO A 355 -22.97 -2.68 18.86
C PRO A 355 -22.35 -3.72 17.93
N VAL A 356 -21.39 -3.34 17.08
CA VAL A 356 -20.70 -4.30 16.19
C VAL A 356 -19.75 -5.20 16.99
N LEU A 357 -19.09 -4.67 18.04
CA LEU A 357 -18.29 -5.49 18.95
C LEU A 357 -19.13 -6.53 19.68
N ASP A 358 -20.33 -6.15 20.12
CA ASP A 358 -21.28 -7.06 20.77
C ASP A 358 -21.79 -8.14 19.80
N GLU A 359 -22.06 -7.77 18.55
CA GLU A 359 -22.42 -8.70 17.48
C GLU A 359 -21.28 -9.70 17.19
N LEU A 360 -20.02 -9.25 17.16
CA LEU A 360 -18.86 -10.15 17.01
C LEU A 360 -18.78 -11.14 18.18
N ALA A 361 -18.93 -10.66 19.41
CA ALA A 361 -18.91 -11.51 20.60
C ALA A 361 -20.05 -12.54 20.58
N SER A 362 -21.26 -12.12 20.21
CA SER A 362 -22.43 -13.00 20.07
C SER A 362 -22.24 -14.09 19.01
N ARG A 363 -21.46 -13.81 17.97
CA ARG A 363 -21.09 -14.77 16.92
C ARG A 363 -19.89 -15.67 17.31
N GLY A 364 -19.35 -15.53 18.53
CA GLY A 364 -18.19 -16.29 19.00
C GLY A 364 -16.86 -15.87 18.33
N ILE A 365 -16.82 -14.67 17.73
CA ILE A 365 -15.61 -14.15 17.06
C ILE A 365 -14.82 -13.35 18.07
N THR A 366 -13.57 -13.73 18.28
CA THR A 366 -12.65 -12.98 19.12
C THR A 366 -12.17 -11.72 18.40
N PHE A 367 -12.10 -10.61 19.11
CA PHE A 367 -11.54 -9.37 18.57
C PHE A 367 -10.55 -8.72 19.53
N LEU A 368 -9.65 -7.92 18.97
CA LEU A 368 -8.69 -7.12 19.69
C LEU A 368 -8.58 -5.74 19.01
N THR A 369 -8.97 -4.69 19.73
CA THR A 369 -9.00 -3.32 19.18
C THR A 369 -8.63 -2.27 20.21
N LEU A 370 -8.47 -1.02 19.79
CA LEU A 370 -8.28 0.10 20.70
C LEU A 370 -9.61 0.60 21.26
N ARG A 371 -9.60 1.03 22.52
CA ARG A 371 -10.66 1.80 23.16
C ARG A 371 -10.35 3.28 23.06
N GLN A 372 -11.35 4.10 22.79
CA GLN A 372 -11.21 5.56 22.85
C GLN A 372 -10.90 6.03 24.27
N ARG A 373 -9.94 6.94 24.40
CA ARG A 373 -9.48 7.52 25.66
C ARG A 373 -10.39 8.66 26.09
N GLY A 374 -11.47 8.35 26.80
CA GLY A 374 -12.33 9.37 27.40
C GLY A 374 -11.71 9.94 28.69
N PRO A 375 -11.98 11.22 29.06
CA PRO A 375 -11.41 11.85 30.26
C PRO A 375 -11.63 11.02 31.54
N LYS A 376 -12.83 10.53 31.76
CA LYS A 376 -13.18 9.70 32.95
C LYS A 376 -12.36 8.42 33.07
N VAL A 377 -12.04 7.78 31.91
CA VAL A 377 -11.22 6.56 31.89
C VAL A 377 -9.78 6.89 32.21
N LEU A 378 -9.25 8.01 31.68
CA LEU A 378 -7.90 8.45 31.96
C LEU A 378 -7.73 8.87 33.44
N GLU A 379 -8.71 9.57 34.00
CA GLU A 379 -8.73 9.93 35.43
C GLU A 379 -8.74 8.70 36.35
N ALA A 380 -9.59 7.71 36.03
CA ALA A 380 -9.66 6.46 36.77
C ALA A 380 -8.31 5.69 36.71
N LEU A 381 -7.68 5.64 35.56
CA LEU A 381 -6.37 4.98 35.39
C LEU A 381 -5.24 5.75 36.09
N ALA A 382 -5.30 7.08 36.13
CA ALA A 382 -4.33 7.92 36.82
C ALA A 382 -4.44 7.79 38.36
N ALA A 383 -5.64 7.52 38.88
CA ALA A 383 -5.90 7.30 40.30
C ALA A 383 -5.43 5.91 40.78
N LEU A 384 -5.08 4.99 39.91
CA LEU A 384 -4.64 3.64 40.27
C LEU A 384 -3.29 3.70 40.99
N PRO A 385 -3.14 2.94 42.12
CA PRO A 385 -1.87 2.82 42.81
C PRO A 385 -0.81 2.14 41.92
N ALA A 386 0.45 2.41 42.19
CA ALA A 386 1.57 1.84 41.40
C ALA A 386 1.56 0.31 41.39
N CYS A 387 1.10 -0.34 42.45
CA CYS A 387 1.00 -1.81 42.53
C CYS A 387 -0.06 -2.43 41.58
N ALA A 388 -1.02 -1.63 41.07
CA ALA A 388 -2.00 -2.07 40.10
C ALA A 388 -1.38 -2.27 38.70
N TRP A 389 -0.18 -1.74 38.49
CA TRP A 389 0.53 -1.82 37.22
C TRP A 389 1.64 -2.88 37.30
N ARG A 390 1.56 -3.87 36.41
CA ARG A 390 2.58 -4.94 36.33
C ARG A 390 3.55 -4.65 35.19
N THR A 391 4.83 -4.68 35.47
CA THR A 391 5.87 -4.56 34.44
C THR A 391 6.04 -5.89 33.70
N HIS A 392 5.97 -5.86 32.39
CA HIS A 392 6.17 -7.04 31.54
C HIS A 392 7.43 -6.88 30.71
N ASN A 393 8.13 -7.99 30.49
CA ASN A 393 9.25 -8.04 29.57
C ASN A 393 8.73 -8.48 28.19
N VAL A 394 8.78 -7.59 27.22
CA VAL A 394 8.36 -7.87 25.85
C VAL A 394 9.59 -8.01 24.97
N LYS A 395 9.74 -9.16 24.31
CA LYS A 395 10.83 -9.45 23.38
C LYS A 395 10.69 -8.67 22.07
N ARG A 396 10.76 -7.36 22.14
CA ARG A 396 10.85 -6.53 20.95
C ARG A 396 12.15 -5.76 21.01
N ALA A 397 12.97 -5.87 19.98
CA ALA A 397 14.13 -5.00 19.81
C ALA A 397 13.62 -3.56 19.72
N GLY A 398 13.93 -2.68 20.70
CA GLY A 398 13.66 -1.26 20.63
C GLY A 398 12.81 -0.71 21.78
N ARG A 399 11.89 0.15 21.44
CA ARG A 399 11.25 1.20 22.24
C ARG A 399 10.44 0.74 23.46
N TYR A 400 10.02 -0.52 23.55
CA TYR A 400 9.01 -0.99 24.52
C TYR A 400 9.45 -2.22 25.30
N ARG A 401 10.66 -2.17 25.87
CA ARG A 401 11.21 -3.34 26.56
C ARG A 401 10.46 -3.69 27.86
N HIS A 402 9.90 -2.71 28.55
CA HIS A 402 9.29 -2.88 29.85
C HIS A 402 7.97 -2.11 29.98
N PRO A 403 6.94 -2.40 29.15
CA PRO A 403 5.65 -1.77 29.34
C PRO A 403 5.05 -2.14 30.68
N GLN A 404 4.32 -1.20 31.25
CA GLN A 404 3.51 -1.45 32.43
C GLN A 404 2.06 -1.66 32.00
N ILE A 405 1.47 -2.76 32.43
CA ILE A 405 0.12 -3.20 32.04
C ILE A 405 -0.76 -3.25 33.27
N HIS A 406 -1.95 -2.69 33.14
CA HIS A 406 -3.09 -2.89 34.03
C HIS A 406 -4.23 -3.50 33.23
N GLU A 407 -4.92 -4.47 33.81
CA GLU A 407 -6.03 -5.16 33.15
C GLU A 407 -7.24 -5.27 34.08
N GLU A 408 -8.40 -5.12 33.53
CA GLU A 408 -9.68 -5.22 34.22
C GLU A 408 -10.78 -5.75 33.29
N VAL A 409 -11.77 -6.42 33.86
CA VAL A 409 -12.99 -6.75 33.14
C VAL A 409 -13.95 -5.59 33.26
N ILE A 410 -14.47 -5.13 32.14
CA ILE A 410 -15.38 -3.98 32.08
C ILE A 410 -16.71 -4.37 31.42
N HIS A 411 -17.75 -3.65 31.83
CA HIS A 411 -19.06 -3.71 31.19
C HIS A 411 -19.34 -2.33 30.57
N LEU A 412 -19.59 -2.32 29.27
CA LEU A 412 -19.87 -1.09 28.53
C LEU A 412 -21.36 -1.02 28.21
N LYS A 413 -21.93 0.19 28.31
CA LYS A 413 -23.34 0.41 27.97
C LYS A 413 -23.56 0.07 26.48
N GLY A 414 -24.52 -0.82 26.21
CA GLY A 414 -24.87 -1.29 24.86
C GLY A 414 -24.00 -2.46 24.36
N ILE A 415 -23.32 -3.14 25.29
CA ILE A 415 -22.64 -4.42 25.06
C ILE A 415 -23.10 -5.38 26.18
N ASP A 416 -23.68 -6.51 25.80
CA ASP A 416 -24.18 -7.50 26.75
C ASP A 416 -23.08 -8.43 27.26
N HIS A 417 -21.98 -8.53 26.50
CA HIS A 417 -20.83 -9.37 26.83
C HIS A 417 -19.78 -8.62 27.65
N PRO A 418 -19.15 -9.27 28.66
CA PRO A 418 -18.03 -8.69 29.37
C PRO A 418 -16.85 -8.51 28.42
N LEU A 419 -16.17 -7.37 28.54
CA LEU A 419 -14.94 -7.07 27.82
C LEU A 419 -13.77 -6.94 28.78
N ARG A 420 -12.58 -7.28 28.32
CA ARG A 420 -11.34 -7.06 29.05
C ARG A 420 -10.68 -5.82 28.49
N GLN A 421 -10.41 -4.84 29.38
CA GLN A 421 -9.61 -3.68 29.07
C GLN A 421 -8.16 -3.94 29.50
N ILE A 422 -7.23 -3.61 28.64
CA ILE A 422 -5.79 -3.69 28.89
C ILE A 422 -5.22 -2.30 28.69
N ALA A 423 -4.85 -1.64 29.77
CA ALA A 423 -4.21 -0.33 29.76
C ALA A 423 -2.68 -0.51 29.79
N ILE A 424 -1.97 0.16 28.88
CA ILE A 424 -0.53 0.00 28.69
C ILE A 424 0.13 1.37 28.74
N ARG A 425 1.09 1.56 29.64
CA ARG A 425 1.88 2.77 29.77
C ARG A 425 3.38 2.49 29.65
N ASN A 426 4.21 3.53 29.65
CA ASN A 426 5.66 3.46 29.43
C ASN A 426 6.04 2.91 28.04
N ILE A 427 5.25 3.27 27.03
CA ILE A 427 5.49 2.90 25.62
C ILE A 427 5.86 4.11 24.76
N GLY A 428 6.28 5.23 25.37
CA GLY A 428 6.76 6.43 24.68
C GLY A 428 5.65 7.47 24.41
N HIS A 429 4.50 7.32 25.06
CA HIS A 429 3.40 8.29 25.06
C HIS A 429 3.03 8.66 26.50
N ASP A 430 2.58 9.90 26.71
CA ASP A 430 2.18 10.41 28.02
C ASP A 430 0.91 9.72 28.55
N GLN A 431 0.00 9.40 27.64
CA GLN A 431 -1.26 8.73 27.96
C GLN A 431 -1.18 7.23 27.68
N PRO A 432 -1.80 6.37 28.51
CA PRO A 432 -1.84 4.94 28.28
C PRO A 432 -2.59 4.58 26.98
N THR A 433 -2.12 3.56 26.30
CA THR A 433 -2.85 2.91 25.22
C THR A 433 -3.85 1.94 25.82
N LEU A 434 -5.10 1.98 25.35
CA LEU A 434 -6.17 1.14 25.85
C LEU A 434 -6.56 0.12 24.78
N LEU A 435 -6.33 -1.15 25.05
CA LEU A 435 -6.87 -2.27 24.25
C LEU A 435 -8.16 -2.76 24.89
N ILE A 436 -9.10 -3.21 24.05
CA ILE A 436 -10.29 -3.97 24.47
C ILE A 436 -10.43 -5.24 23.65
N THR A 437 -10.90 -6.28 24.30
CA THR A 437 -11.12 -7.62 23.71
C THR A 437 -12.21 -8.36 24.48
N ASN A 438 -12.85 -9.32 23.81
CA ASN A 438 -13.70 -10.34 24.46
C ASN A 438 -12.90 -11.60 24.85
N ASP A 439 -11.58 -11.64 24.61
CA ASP A 439 -10.70 -12.70 25.11
C ASP A 439 -10.33 -12.42 26.58
N LEU A 440 -10.91 -13.21 27.47
CA LEU A 440 -10.69 -13.09 28.93
C LEU A 440 -9.51 -13.96 29.42
N THR A 441 -8.91 -14.78 28.58
CA THR A 441 -7.98 -15.85 28.97
C THR A 441 -6.55 -15.64 28.53
N THR A 442 -6.32 -15.18 27.32
CA THR A 442 -4.95 -14.98 26.78
C THR A 442 -4.18 -13.96 27.62
N PRO A 443 -2.90 -14.21 27.96
CA PRO A 443 -2.10 -13.26 28.75
C PRO A 443 -2.05 -11.87 28.10
N ALA A 444 -2.20 -10.81 28.90
CA ALA A 444 -2.24 -9.43 28.41
C ALA A 444 -0.99 -9.03 27.60
N LYS A 445 0.19 -9.55 27.95
CA LYS A 445 1.43 -9.32 27.21
C LYS A 445 1.36 -9.88 25.78
N ASP A 446 0.69 -11.03 25.60
CA ASP A 446 0.58 -11.70 24.30
C ASP A 446 -0.44 -10.97 23.41
N LEU A 447 -1.55 -10.51 24.00
CA LEU A 447 -2.51 -9.64 23.33
C LEU A 447 -1.88 -8.30 22.91
N PHE A 448 -1.06 -7.69 23.78
CA PHE A 448 -0.32 -6.48 23.44
C PHE A 448 0.65 -6.72 22.27
N THR A 449 1.40 -7.82 22.32
CA THR A 449 2.32 -8.20 21.23
C THR A 449 1.55 -8.41 19.93
N ARG A 450 0.44 -9.15 19.98
CA ARG A 450 -0.42 -9.41 18.82
C ARG A 450 -1.00 -8.14 18.23
N TYR A 451 -1.44 -7.20 19.07
CA TYR A 451 -1.91 -5.90 18.60
C TYR A 451 -0.81 -5.07 17.93
N ALA A 452 0.39 -5.11 18.49
CA ALA A 452 1.53 -4.38 17.92
C ALA A 452 1.97 -4.96 16.56
N GLU A 453 1.72 -6.25 16.31
CA GLU A 453 1.95 -6.89 15.02
C GLU A 453 0.91 -6.49 13.96
N ARG A 454 -0.23 -5.86 14.35
CA ARG A 454 -1.19 -5.29 13.37
C ARG A 454 -0.52 -4.33 12.38
N MET A 455 0.53 -3.62 12.79
CA MET A 455 1.27 -2.73 11.87
C MET A 455 1.87 -3.44 10.65
N ILE A 456 1.88 -4.78 10.61
CA ILE A 456 2.30 -5.55 9.43
C ILE A 456 1.39 -5.25 8.24
N ILE A 457 0.08 -5.01 8.47
CA ILE A 457 -0.84 -4.64 7.38
C ILE A 457 -0.48 -3.30 6.74
N GLU A 458 0.00 -2.33 7.52
CA GLU A 458 0.43 -1.02 7.00
C GLU A 458 1.63 -1.17 6.07
N ASN A 459 2.60 -2.03 6.44
CA ASN A 459 3.76 -2.33 5.59
C ASN A 459 3.36 -3.03 4.29
N GLU A 460 2.38 -3.94 4.34
CA GLU A 460 1.88 -4.63 3.16
C GLU A 460 1.06 -3.70 2.26
N LEU A 461 0.27 -2.79 2.84
CA LEU A 461 -0.39 -1.73 2.08
C LEU A 461 0.61 -0.83 1.37
N ASP A 462 1.70 -0.42 2.04
CA ASP A 462 2.78 0.36 1.43
C ASP A 462 3.48 -0.41 0.31
N ALA A 463 3.69 -1.73 0.47
CA ALA A 463 4.24 -2.59 -0.56
C ALA A 463 3.30 -2.69 -1.78
N ASN A 464 1.98 -2.78 -1.57
CA ASN A 464 0.97 -2.79 -2.63
C ASN A 464 0.82 -1.41 -3.30
N ILE A 465 0.96 -0.31 -2.56
CA ILE A 465 0.98 1.05 -3.10
C ILE A 465 2.16 1.22 -4.04
N SER A 466 3.34 0.82 -3.61
CA SER A 466 4.56 0.94 -4.42
C SER A 466 4.64 -0.10 -5.54
N GLY A 467 4.16 -1.32 -5.29
CA GLY A 467 4.22 -2.44 -6.21
C GLY A 467 3.14 -2.41 -7.29
N PHE A 468 1.91 -2.07 -6.93
CA PHE A 468 0.74 -2.16 -7.83
C PHE A 468 0.02 -0.82 -8.03
N HIS A 469 0.64 0.28 -7.61
CA HIS A 469 0.07 1.63 -7.74
C HIS A 469 -1.35 1.76 -7.13
N LEU A 470 -1.57 1.17 -5.96
CA LEU A 470 -2.87 1.16 -5.29
C LEU A 470 -3.46 2.56 -5.09
N ASN A 471 -2.60 3.59 -4.95
CA ASN A 471 -3.01 5.00 -4.82
C ASN A 471 -3.27 5.71 -6.17
N ALA A 472 -3.05 5.05 -7.30
CA ALA A 472 -3.34 5.60 -8.61
C ALA A 472 -4.78 5.25 -9.01
N LEU A 473 -5.73 6.07 -8.56
CA LEU A 473 -7.14 5.90 -8.90
C LEU A 473 -7.35 5.79 -10.42
N SER A 474 -7.92 4.67 -10.84
CA SER A 474 -8.31 4.43 -12.23
C SER A 474 -9.62 5.13 -12.59
N SER A 475 -10.44 5.49 -11.60
CA SER A 475 -11.78 6.04 -11.80
C SER A 475 -12.23 6.83 -10.55
N GLY A 476 -13.18 7.75 -10.72
CA GLY A 476 -13.91 8.38 -9.62
C GLY A 476 -15.12 7.58 -9.12
N LEU A 477 -15.36 6.39 -9.66
CA LEU A 477 -16.45 5.52 -9.21
C LEU A 477 -15.92 4.44 -8.26
N PRO A 478 -16.43 4.32 -7.02
CA PRO A 478 -15.98 3.32 -6.04
C PRO A 478 -15.98 1.89 -6.59
N LEU A 479 -16.99 1.48 -7.34
CA LEU A 479 -17.08 0.15 -7.94
C LEU A 479 -15.92 -0.16 -8.92
N ASN A 480 -15.45 0.83 -9.68
CA ASN A 480 -14.29 0.64 -10.56
C ASN A 480 -13.00 0.51 -9.75
N VAL A 481 -12.89 1.25 -8.65
CA VAL A 481 -11.79 1.12 -7.68
C VAL A 481 -11.84 -0.24 -7.00
N ASP A 482 -13.02 -0.75 -6.72
CA ASP A 482 -13.22 -2.07 -6.13
C ASP A 482 -12.69 -3.20 -7.02
N LEU A 483 -12.91 -3.13 -8.33
CA LEU A 483 -12.25 -4.04 -9.27
C LEU A 483 -10.72 -3.92 -9.20
N ASP A 484 -10.18 -2.72 -9.17
CA ASP A 484 -8.73 -2.47 -9.13
C ASP A 484 -8.10 -3.01 -7.83
N THR A 485 -8.76 -2.84 -6.68
CA THR A 485 -8.31 -3.39 -5.39
C THR A 485 -8.43 -4.92 -5.36
N THR A 486 -9.47 -5.49 -5.94
CA THR A 486 -9.64 -6.95 -6.11
C THR A 486 -8.48 -7.52 -6.93
N LEU A 487 -8.13 -6.87 -8.05
CA LEU A 487 -6.98 -7.27 -8.87
C LEU A 487 -5.64 -7.08 -8.14
N THR A 488 -5.54 -6.12 -7.21
CA THR A 488 -4.35 -5.95 -6.38
C THR A 488 -4.16 -7.14 -5.43
N VAL A 489 -5.24 -7.63 -4.82
CA VAL A 489 -5.19 -8.86 -3.99
C VAL A 489 -4.75 -10.06 -4.85
N LEU A 490 -5.34 -10.25 -6.01
CA LEU A 490 -4.98 -11.36 -6.91
C LEU A 490 -3.53 -11.26 -7.40
N ALA A 491 -3.08 -10.07 -7.80
CA ALA A 491 -1.69 -9.83 -8.23
C ALA A 491 -0.70 -10.11 -7.09
N GLY A 492 -0.99 -9.64 -5.87
CA GLY A 492 -0.19 -9.91 -4.67
C GLY A 492 0.00 -11.41 -4.45
N ASN A 493 -1.08 -12.18 -4.56
CA ASN A 493 -1.04 -13.64 -4.41
C ASN A 493 -0.21 -14.32 -5.51
N CYS A 494 -0.32 -13.88 -6.77
CA CYS A 494 0.53 -14.39 -7.85
C CYS A 494 2.02 -14.10 -7.59
N TYR A 495 2.35 -12.89 -7.14
CA TYR A 495 3.71 -12.50 -6.78
C TYR A 495 4.24 -13.31 -5.59
N ARG A 496 3.42 -13.57 -4.58
CA ARG A 496 3.82 -14.37 -3.42
C ARG A 496 4.07 -15.83 -3.80
N LEU A 497 3.24 -16.42 -4.64
CA LEU A 497 3.48 -17.78 -5.14
C LEU A 497 4.77 -17.87 -5.96
N LEU A 498 5.08 -16.85 -6.78
CA LEU A 498 6.39 -16.76 -7.42
C LEU A 498 7.51 -16.64 -6.38
N ALA A 499 7.38 -15.72 -5.42
CA ALA A 499 8.38 -15.47 -4.38
C ALA A 499 8.75 -16.74 -3.61
N ARG A 500 7.75 -17.55 -3.24
CA ARG A 500 7.94 -18.84 -2.53
C ARG A 500 8.77 -19.87 -3.32
N LYS A 501 8.80 -19.76 -4.65
CA LYS A 501 9.58 -20.63 -5.53
C LYS A 501 11.04 -20.17 -5.66
N LEU A 502 11.35 -18.94 -5.22
CA LEU A 502 12.66 -18.32 -5.41
C LEU A 502 13.46 -18.31 -4.10
N PRO A 503 14.58 -19.04 -4.01
CA PRO A 503 15.43 -19.07 -2.82
C PRO A 503 15.85 -17.66 -2.38
N ARG A 504 15.66 -17.34 -1.08
CA ARG A 504 15.94 -16.03 -0.44
C ARG A 504 15.01 -14.89 -0.87
N TYR A 505 13.91 -15.20 -1.56
CA TYR A 505 12.90 -14.21 -1.99
C TYR A 505 11.52 -14.52 -1.44
N GLU A 506 11.36 -15.49 -0.57
CA GLU A 506 10.07 -16.01 -0.06
C GLU A 506 9.19 -14.89 0.52
N LEU A 507 9.83 -13.87 1.12
CA LEU A 507 9.17 -12.70 1.70
C LEU A 507 9.47 -11.39 0.93
N ALA A 508 9.92 -11.51 -0.34
CA ALA A 508 10.25 -10.34 -1.13
C ALA A 508 8.99 -9.52 -1.49
N THR A 509 9.12 -8.20 -1.42
CA THR A 509 8.06 -7.29 -1.86
C THR A 509 7.85 -7.36 -3.38
N PRO A 510 6.65 -7.00 -3.89
CA PRO A 510 6.39 -6.93 -5.31
C PRO A 510 7.39 -6.05 -6.08
N ASP A 511 7.83 -4.93 -5.50
CA ASP A 511 8.83 -4.05 -6.09
C ASP A 511 10.19 -4.74 -6.27
N ARG A 512 10.63 -5.54 -5.28
CA ARG A 512 11.88 -6.30 -5.37
C ARG A 512 11.82 -7.39 -6.42
N LEU A 513 10.70 -8.14 -6.49
CA LEU A 513 10.50 -9.18 -7.50
C LEU A 513 10.46 -8.59 -8.91
N TRP A 514 9.77 -7.46 -9.07
CA TRP A 514 9.73 -6.76 -10.34
C TRP A 514 11.13 -6.39 -10.82
N ARG A 515 11.88 -5.65 -10.02
CA ARG A 515 13.22 -5.18 -10.40
C ARG A 515 14.22 -6.28 -10.69
N HIS A 516 14.12 -7.41 -9.98
CA HIS A 516 15.09 -8.48 -10.11
C HIS A 516 14.75 -9.50 -11.19
N PHE A 517 13.46 -9.75 -11.46
CA PHE A 517 13.03 -10.85 -12.32
C PHE A 517 12.01 -10.44 -13.40
N LEU A 518 10.99 -9.68 -13.05
CA LEU A 518 9.82 -9.47 -13.93
C LEU A 518 10.02 -8.35 -14.94
N ASP A 519 10.79 -7.32 -14.61
CA ASP A 519 11.22 -6.27 -15.56
C ASP A 519 12.31 -6.83 -16.48
N ASN A 520 11.96 -7.79 -17.33
CA ASN A 520 12.91 -8.48 -18.18
C ASN A 520 12.34 -8.72 -19.57
N THR A 521 13.20 -8.57 -20.58
CA THR A 521 12.90 -8.84 -21.98
C THR A 521 13.21 -10.29 -22.32
N GLY A 522 12.75 -10.74 -23.47
CA GLY A 522 13.04 -12.08 -23.94
C GLY A 522 12.45 -12.37 -25.32
N THR A 523 12.60 -13.61 -25.74
CA THR A 523 12.01 -14.09 -26.99
C THR A 523 11.11 -15.27 -26.71
N LEU A 524 9.96 -15.31 -27.37
CA LEU A 524 9.03 -16.43 -27.32
C LEU A 524 9.12 -17.23 -28.60
N THR A 525 9.16 -18.53 -28.48
CA THR A 525 9.05 -19.46 -29.63
C THR A 525 7.84 -20.36 -29.39
N VAL A 526 6.94 -20.38 -30.37
CA VAL A 526 5.71 -21.19 -30.32
C VAL A 526 5.98 -22.53 -30.98
N ALA A 527 5.94 -23.61 -30.23
CA ALA A 527 5.97 -24.97 -30.73
C ALA A 527 4.55 -25.58 -30.78
N GLU A 528 4.45 -26.81 -31.25
CA GLU A 528 3.17 -27.50 -31.35
C GLU A 528 2.57 -27.81 -29.96
N ASP A 529 3.44 -28.23 -29.02
CA ASP A 529 3.09 -28.67 -27.67
C ASP A 529 3.40 -27.65 -26.57
N HIS A 530 4.22 -26.62 -26.86
CA HIS A 530 4.64 -25.67 -25.87
C HIS A 530 4.94 -24.27 -26.42
N VAL A 531 5.02 -23.30 -25.52
CA VAL A 531 5.61 -21.98 -25.77
C VAL A 531 6.87 -21.88 -24.93
N ARG A 532 8.01 -21.68 -25.55
CA ARG A 532 9.29 -21.46 -24.88
C ARG A 532 9.58 -19.99 -24.74
N VAL A 533 9.85 -19.55 -23.51
CA VAL A 533 10.21 -18.18 -23.17
C VAL A 533 11.69 -18.12 -22.81
N ASN A 534 12.49 -17.55 -23.70
CA ASN A 534 13.92 -17.35 -23.46
C ASN A 534 14.12 -15.96 -22.88
N LEU A 535 14.41 -15.88 -21.58
CA LEU A 535 14.61 -14.63 -20.86
C LEU A 535 16.02 -14.10 -21.09
N ALA A 536 16.15 -12.78 -21.20
CA ALA A 536 17.46 -12.14 -21.25
C ALA A 536 18.22 -12.37 -19.93
N LEU A 537 19.55 -12.56 -20.03
CA LEU A 537 20.40 -12.74 -18.85
C LEU A 537 20.47 -11.46 -18.05
N ARG A 538 20.27 -11.60 -16.74
CA ARG A 538 20.39 -10.53 -15.75
C ARG A 538 21.16 -11.01 -14.53
N THR A 539 21.57 -10.10 -13.67
CA THR A 539 22.33 -10.40 -12.44
C THR A 539 21.69 -11.48 -11.58
N TYR A 540 20.35 -11.54 -11.57
CA TYR A 540 19.60 -12.48 -10.71
C TYR A 540 19.11 -13.74 -11.46
N THR A 541 19.45 -13.91 -12.75
CA THR A 541 19.12 -15.12 -13.50
C THR A 541 19.57 -16.44 -12.80
N PRO A 542 20.73 -16.49 -12.12
CA PRO A 542 21.13 -17.71 -11.37
C PRO A 542 20.08 -18.16 -10.36
N VAL A 543 19.35 -17.24 -9.71
CA VAL A 543 18.30 -17.59 -8.75
C VAL A 543 17.13 -18.33 -9.45
N LEU A 544 16.77 -17.96 -10.66
CA LEU A 544 15.75 -18.66 -11.47
C LEU A 544 16.23 -20.06 -11.87
N ILE A 545 17.52 -20.19 -12.21
CA ILE A 545 18.12 -21.48 -12.55
C ILE A 545 18.15 -22.38 -11.32
N ASP A 546 18.63 -21.88 -10.18
CA ASP A 546 18.67 -22.62 -8.91
C ASP A 546 17.28 -23.02 -8.42
N ALA A 547 16.24 -22.24 -8.79
CA ALA A 547 14.84 -22.54 -8.50
C ALA A 547 14.20 -23.55 -9.46
N GLY A 548 14.95 -24.09 -10.42
CA GLY A 548 14.51 -25.12 -11.36
C GLY A 548 13.63 -24.61 -12.50
N PHE A 549 13.66 -23.29 -12.82
CA PHE A 549 12.85 -22.76 -13.93
C PHE A 549 13.20 -23.35 -15.30
N PRO A 550 14.45 -23.71 -15.64
CA PRO A 550 14.79 -24.34 -16.93
C PRO A 550 14.13 -25.71 -17.12
N GLU A 551 13.86 -26.43 -16.04
CA GLU A 551 13.27 -27.76 -16.03
C GLU A 551 11.74 -27.76 -15.98
N LEU A 552 11.12 -26.59 -15.81
CA LEU A 552 9.67 -26.48 -15.74
C LEU A 552 9.01 -26.77 -17.11
N ASP A 553 8.01 -27.61 -17.06
CA ASP A 553 7.09 -27.89 -18.17
C ASP A 553 5.66 -27.80 -17.63
N ILE A 554 5.06 -26.60 -17.69
CA ILE A 554 3.83 -26.29 -16.98
C ILE A 554 2.68 -26.18 -17.96
N PRO A 555 1.68 -27.07 -17.92
CA PRO A 555 0.47 -26.93 -18.70
C PRO A 555 -0.25 -25.62 -18.36
N ILE A 556 -0.55 -24.80 -19.36
CA ILE A 556 -1.33 -23.59 -19.19
C ILE A 556 -2.76 -23.84 -19.66
N PRO A 557 -3.75 -23.84 -18.75
CA PRO A 557 -5.12 -24.28 -19.05
C PRO A 557 -5.75 -23.57 -20.26
N TRP A 558 -5.50 -22.27 -20.41
CA TRP A 558 -6.07 -21.45 -21.47
C TRP A 558 -5.24 -21.45 -22.78
N TRP A 559 -4.22 -22.33 -22.90
CA TRP A 559 -3.39 -22.45 -24.11
C TRP A 559 -3.76 -23.63 -24.98
N GLY A 560 -4.91 -24.25 -24.74
CA GLY A 560 -5.39 -25.37 -25.57
C GLY A 560 -4.47 -26.59 -25.54
N GLY A 561 -3.97 -26.93 -24.34
CA GLY A 561 -3.11 -28.11 -24.13
C GLY A 561 -1.62 -27.86 -24.24
N ARG A 562 -1.18 -26.62 -24.52
CA ARG A 562 0.25 -26.27 -24.54
C ARG A 562 0.81 -25.98 -23.18
N SER A 563 2.09 -26.30 -23.02
CA SER A 563 2.84 -26.00 -21.81
C SER A 563 3.75 -24.78 -21.96
N LEU A 564 4.12 -24.19 -20.81
CA LEU A 564 5.12 -23.13 -20.70
C LEU A 564 6.47 -23.75 -20.33
N ARG A 565 7.51 -23.40 -21.09
CA ARG A 565 8.89 -23.75 -20.80
C ARG A 565 9.76 -22.50 -20.78
N PHE A 566 10.77 -22.49 -19.91
CA PHE A 566 11.73 -21.40 -19.83
C PHE A 566 13.07 -21.80 -20.42
N GLY A 567 13.75 -20.79 -20.99
CA GLY A 567 15.11 -20.92 -21.49
C GLY A 567 15.94 -19.73 -21.07
N PHE A 568 17.22 -19.98 -20.88
CA PHE A 568 18.20 -18.95 -20.57
C PHE A 568 19.35 -19.13 -21.56
N PRO A 569 19.79 -18.06 -22.26
CA PRO A 569 20.93 -18.18 -23.17
C PRO A 569 22.17 -18.66 -22.37
N PRO A 570 23.06 -19.45 -22.98
CA PRO A 570 24.32 -19.78 -22.37
C PRO A 570 25.11 -18.49 -22.09
N ARG A 571 25.87 -18.49 -20.98
CA ARG A 571 26.76 -17.40 -20.64
C ARG A 571 27.84 -17.21 -21.69
#